data_2a3f4e262c12c6a57516e5f69b3ef800
#
_entry.id   2a3f4e262c12c6a57516e5f69b3ef800
#
_cell.length_a   1.000
_cell.length_b   1.000
_cell.length_c   1.000
_cell.angle_alpha   90.00
_cell.angle_beta   90.00
_cell.angle_gamma   90.00
#
_symmetry.space_group_name_H-M   'P 1'
#
loop_
_entity.id
_entity.type
_entity.pdbx_description
1 polymer ?
#
loop_
_entity_poly.entity_id
_entity_poly.type
_entity_poly.pdbx_seq_one_letter_code
_entity_poly.pdbx_strand_id
1 'polypeptide(L)'
;LLFLDVNLAGESGFEILEKLAVSEGRMPEIIFITAHDEYAIKAIKFSAADYLLKPIDPEELVKAVRKVEIKKDIDPAPKLKTLMENIRQAADSPKKIVIPSSDGLHVIKISDISRCESSSNYTQFFLTTGKTMLASKTLKEFDGMLTDYNFERIHKSHLINMNFVKRYVQSDGGYVIMEDGSRIPVANRKKEHLVSLLRSL
;
A
#
# COMPACT_ATOMS: atom_id res chain seq x y z
N LEU A 1 7.98 -12.30 -23.51
CA LEU A 1 8.62 -11.33 -22.63
C LEU A 1 7.88 -10.01 -22.71
N LEU A 2 7.59 -9.41 -21.55
CA LEU A 2 6.95 -8.12 -21.42
C LEU A 2 7.86 -7.20 -20.56
N PHE A 3 8.17 -6.02 -21.08
CA PHE A 3 8.77 -4.94 -20.30
C PHE A 3 7.64 -4.03 -19.79
N LEU A 4 7.63 -3.76 -18.50
CA LEU A 4 6.51 -3.08 -17.86
C LEU A 4 7.03 -1.98 -16.94
N ASP A 5 6.62 -0.72 -17.19
CA ASP A 5 6.86 0.35 -16.24
C ASP A 5 5.93 0.20 -15.03
N VAL A 6 6.44 0.48 -13.85
CA VAL A 6 5.62 0.50 -12.62
C VAL A 6 4.62 1.65 -12.65
N ASN A 7 5.02 2.82 -13.18
CA ASN A 7 4.17 4.00 -13.27
C ASN A 7 3.78 4.28 -14.73
N LEU A 8 2.59 3.86 -15.11
CA LEU A 8 1.97 4.19 -16.39
C LEU A 8 0.92 5.29 -16.19
N ALA A 9 0.68 6.09 -17.22
CA ALA A 9 -0.32 7.15 -17.18
C ALA A 9 -1.72 6.56 -16.96
N GLY A 10 -2.22 6.60 -15.72
CA GLY A 10 -3.57 6.16 -15.35
C GLY A 10 -3.68 4.81 -14.66
N GLU A 11 -2.66 3.94 -14.73
CA GLU A 11 -2.65 2.64 -14.07
C GLU A 11 -1.24 2.28 -13.58
N SER A 12 -1.15 1.49 -12.52
CA SER A 12 0.11 0.89 -12.09
C SER A 12 0.42 -0.36 -12.93
N GLY A 13 1.72 -0.57 -13.27
CA GLY A 13 2.14 -1.81 -13.91
C GLY A 13 1.77 -3.07 -13.13
N PHE A 14 1.63 -2.97 -11.80
CA PHE A 14 1.16 -4.08 -10.96
C PHE A 14 -0.33 -4.39 -11.16
N GLU A 15 -1.18 -3.38 -11.37
CA GLU A 15 -2.61 -3.57 -11.69
C GLU A 15 -2.79 -4.23 -13.05
N ILE A 16 -1.94 -3.89 -14.01
CA ILE A 16 -1.93 -4.56 -15.32
C ILE A 16 -1.58 -6.03 -15.17
N LEU A 17 -0.61 -6.38 -14.31
CA LEU A 17 -0.27 -7.77 -14.03
C LEU A 17 -1.41 -8.54 -13.37
N GLU A 18 -2.11 -7.94 -12.44
CA GLU A 18 -3.28 -8.55 -11.80
C GLU A 18 -4.37 -8.87 -12.83
N LYS A 19 -4.63 -7.93 -13.77
CA LYS A 19 -5.57 -8.17 -14.88
C LYS A 19 -5.10 -9.28 -15.83
N LEU A 20 -3.81 -9.32 -16.15
CA LEU A 20 -3.23 -10.37 -16.99
C LEU A 20 -3.28 -11.75 -16.32
N ALA A 21 -3.11 -11.82 -15.00
CA ALA A 21 -3.17 -13.08 -14.25
C ALA A 21 -4.56 -13.72 -14.23
N VAL A 22 -5.62 -12.94 -14.43
CA VAL A 22 -7.02 -13.41 -14.49
C VAL A 22 -7.42 -13.80 -15.90
N SER A 23 -6.69 -13.37 -16.95
CA SER A 23 -6.99 -13.68 -18.34
C SER A 23 -6.59 -15.12 -18.68
N GLU A 24 -7.41 -15.83 -19.46
CA GLU A 24 -7.08 -17.15 -20.00
C GLU A 24 -5.96 -17.01 -21.05
N GLY A 25 -4.71 -17.24 -20.64
CA GLY A 25 -3.56 -17.16 -21.52
C GLY A 25 -2.23 -17.49 -20.82
N ARG A 26 -1.19 -17.74 -21.63
CA ARG A 26 0.15 -17.97 -21.09
C ARG A 26 0.72 -16.63 -20.59
N MET A 27 0.98 -16.51 -19.29
CA MET A 27 1.65 -15.33 -18.71
C MET A 27 3.02 -15.13 -19.36
N PRO A 28 3.31 -13.92 -19.88
CA PRO A 28 4.66 -13.60 -20.34
C PRO A 28 5.63 -13.51 -19.14
N GLU A 29 6.91 -13.75 -19.39
CA GLU A 29 7.94 -13.36 -18.42
C GLU A 29 8.00 -11.84 -18.36
N ILE A 30 8.08 -11.29 -17.15
CA ILE A 30 8.00 -9.85 -16.88
C ILE A 30 9.35 -9.31 -16.45
N ILE A 31 9.78 -8.22 -17.05
CA ILE A 31 10.88 -7.38 -16.56
C ILE A 31 10.30 -6.00 -16.27
N PHE A 32 10.35 -5.56 -15.01
CA PHE A 32 9.96 -4.20 -14.65
C PHE A 32 11.05 -3.20 -15.04
N ILE A 33 10.63 -2.04 -15.55
CA ILE A 33 11.50 -0.91 -15.86
C ILE A 33 10.90 0.36 -15.24
N THR A 34 11.58 0.98 -14.29
CA THR A 34 11.04 2.17 -13.60
C THR A 34 12.13 3.12 -13.11
N ALA A 35 11.75 4.35 -12.77
CA ALA A 35 12.64 5.32 -12.14
C ALA A 35 12.71 5.17 -10.60
N HIS A 36 11.96 4.24 -10.01
CA HIS A 36 11.74 4.12 -8.57
C HIS A 36 12.29 2.81 -8.02
N ASP A 37 13.25 2.87 -7.11
CA ASP A 37 13.91 1.71 -6.49
C ASP A 37 13.06 1.04 -5.38
N GLU A 38 12.15 1.80 -4.77
CA GLU A 38 11.28 1.31 -3.70
C GLU A 38 10.34 0.16 -4.11
N TYR A 39 10.09 -0.01 -5.41
CA TYR A 39 9.23 -1.08 -5.94
C TYR A 39 9.94 -2.39 -6.25
N ALA A 40 11.26 -2.46 -6.13
CA ALA A 40 12.05 -3.67 -6.41
C ALA A 40 11.58 -4.88 -5.58
N ILE A 41 11.30 -4.68 -4.29
CA ILE A 41 10.79 -5.74 -3.39
C ILE A 41 9.40 -6.20 -3.86
N LYS A 42 8.56 -5.29 -4.35
CA LYS A 42 7.23 -5.62 -4.87
C LYS A 42 7.33 -6.44 -6.16
N ALA A 43 8.24 -6.09 -7.06
CA ALA A 43 8.52 -6.84 -8.29
C ALA A 43 8.95 -8.29 -8.02
N ILE A 44 9.79 -8.52 -6.99
CA ILE A 44 10.18 -9.87 -6.54
C ILE A 44 8.98 -10.68 -6.07
N LYS A 45 8.03 -10.07 -5.35
CA LYS A 45 6.80 -10.71 -4.90
C LYS A 45 5.90 -11.15 -6.07
N PHE A 46 5.90 -10.40 -7.16
CA PHE A 46 5.19 -10.75 -8.39
C PHE A 46 5.97 -11.76 -9.26
N SER A 47 7.08 -12.34 -8.75
CA SER A 47 7.94 -13.29 -9.47
C SER A 47 8.40 -12.77 -10.83
N ALA A 48 8.62 -11.46 -10.96
CA ALA A 48 9.21 -10.87 -12.16
C ALA A 48 10.56 -11.54 -12.45
N ALA A 49 10.89 -11.65 -13.73
CA ALA A 49 12.16 -12.23 -14.16
C ALA A 49 13.33 -11.33 -13.76
N ASP A 50 13.13 -10.00 -13.83
CA ASP A 50 14.09 -9.01 -13.38
C ASP A 50 13.43 -7.63 -13.15
N TYR A 51 14.24 -6.68 -12.65
CA TYR A 51 13.86 -5.31 -12.35
C TYR A 51 14.99 -4.37 -12.73
N LEU A 52 14.72 -3.38 -13.58
CA LEU A 52 15.71 -2.44 -14.11
C LEU A 52 15.35 -1.01 -13.73
N LEU A 53 16.34 -0.24 -13.30
CA LEU A 53 16.17 1.19 -13.02
C LEU A 53 16.44 2.04 -14.25
N LYS A 54 15.67 3.10 -14.43
CA LYS A 54 15.96 4.16 -15.41
C LYS A 54 17.00 5.13 -14.84
N PRO A 55 18.02 5.56 -15.61
CA PRO A 55 18.29 5.21 -17.01
C PRO A 55 18.79 3.77 -17.14
N ILE A 56 18.30 3.02 -18.13
CA ILE A 56 18.60 1.60 -18.31
C ILE A 56 20.06 1.44 -18.75
N ASP A 57 20.80 0.64 -17.98
CA ASP A 57 22.12 0.17 -18.41
C ASP A 57 21.97 -0.95 -19.46
N PRO A 58 22.59 -0.80 -20.67
CA PRO A 58 22.51 -1.83 -21.70
C PRO A 58 23.01 -3.21 -21.26
N GLU A 59 24.03 -3.28 -20.40
CA GLU A 59 24.56 -4.54 -19.90
C GLU A 59 23.58 -5.23 -18.94
N GLU A 60 22.91 -4.45 -18.08
CA GLU A 60 21.88 -4.98 -17.18
C GLU A 60 20.66 -5.49 -17.97
N LEU A 61 20.24 -4.75 -19.01
CA LEU A 61 19.17 -5.18 -19.89
C LEU A 61 19.48 -6.54 -20.56
N VAL A 62 20.70 -6.68 -21.11
CA VAL A 62 21.12 -7.94 -21.73
C VAL A 62 21.14 -9.10 -20.72
N LYS A 63 21.63 -8.86 -19.50
CA LYS A 63 21.61 -9.86 -18.42
C LYS A 63 20.19 -10.29 -18.05
N ALA A 64 19.27 -9.33 -17.93
CA ALA A 64 17.87 -9.59 -17.62
C ALA A 64 17.16 -10.42 -18.71
N VAL A 65 17.38 -10.10 -19.99
CA VAL A 65 16.84 -10.85 -21.12
C VAL A 65 17.39 -12.29 -21.15
N ARG A 66 18.71 -12.46 -20.96
CA ARG A 66 19.34 -13.79 -20.90
C ARG A 66 18.76 -14.67 -19.78
N LYS A 67 18.47 -14.10 -18.61
CA LYS A 67 17.79 -14.84 -17.52
C LYS A 67 16.46 -15.44 -17.97
N VAL A 68 15.70 -14.70 -18.79
CA VAL A 68 14.43 -15.16 -19.34
C VAL A 68 14.61 -16.28 -20.35
N GLU A 69 15.63 -16.17 -21.22
CA GLU A 69 15.92 -17.21 -22.23
C GLU A 69 16.30 -18.55 -21.61
N ILE A 70 17.12 -18.54 -20.56
CA ILE A 70 17.55 -19.76 -19.83
C ILE A 70 16.37 -20.44 -19.12
N LYS A 71 15.32 -19.69 -18.75
CA LYS A 71 14.15 -20.23 -18.04
C LYS A 71 13.08 -20.89 -18.95
N LYS A 72 13.24 -20.89 -20.28
CA LYS A 72 12.23 -21.39 -21.23
C LYS A 72 11.92 -22.89 -21.13
N ASP A 73 12.74 -23.69 -20.48
CA ASP A 73 12.59 -25.15 -20.38
C ASP A 73 11.85 -25.63 -19.13
N ILE A 74 11.23 -24.74 -18.33
CA ILE A 74 10.53 -25.10 -17.10
C ILE A 74 9.01 -24.82 -17.29
N ASP A 75 8.18 -25.86 -17.03
CA ASP A 75 6.71 -25.80 -17.09
C ASP A 75 6.15 -24.59 -16.29
N PRO A 76 5.31 -23.72 -16.92
CA PRO A 76 4.79 -22.52 -16.27
C PRO A 76 3.70 -22.80 -15.21
N ALA A 77 3.05 -23.96 -15.20
CA ALA A 77 1.94 -24.26 -14.30
C ALA A 77 2.29 -24.20 -12.80
N PRO A 78 3.46 -24.70 -12.33
CA PRO A 78 3.86 -24.53 -10.93
C PRO A 78 4.11 -23.07 -10.54
N LYS A 79 4.64 -22.26 -11.47
CA LYS A 79 4.94 -20.85 -11.22
C LYS A 79 3.71 -19.98 -10.99
N LEU A 80 2.64 -20.21 -11.77
CA LEU A 80 1.39 -19.45 -11.63
C LEU A 80 0.73 -19.75 -10.28
N LYS A 81 0.76 -21.01 -9.84
CA LYS A 81 0.24 -21.41 -8.54
C LYS A 81 1.04 -20.77 -7.41
N THR A 82 2.37 -20.83 -7.47
CA THR A 82 3.27 -20.18 -6.50
C THR A 82 3.12 -18.65 -6.51
N LEU A 83 2.91 -18.04 -7.69
CA LEU A 83 2.63 -16.61 -7.82
C LEU A 83 1.32 -16.24 -7.10
N MET A 84 0.23 -16.97 -7.37
CA MET A 84 -1.07 -16.74 -6.73
C MET A 84 -1.02 -17.00 -5.22
N GLU A 85 -0.28 -18.02 -4.78
CA GLU A 85 -0.05 -18.32 -3.36
C GLU A 85 0.78 -17.21 -2.70
N ASN A 86 1.83 -16.70 -3.36
CA ASN A 86 2.64 -15.59 -2.87
C ASN A 86 1.85 -14.27 -2.81
N ILE A 87 0.97 -14.00 -3.79
CA ILE A 87 0.06 -12.84 -3.77
C ILE A 87 -0.92 -12.97 -2.60
N ARG A 88 -1.53 -14.14 -2.40
CA ARG A 88 -2.42 -14.40 -1.26
C ARG A 88 -1.67 -14.30 0.07
N GLN A 89 -0.50 -14.91 0.20
CA GLN A 89 0.32 -14.82 1.43
C GLN A 89 0.84 -13.41 1.70
N ALA A 90 1.13 -12.60 0.65
CA ALA A 90 1.49 -11.20 0.81
C ALA A 90 0.29 -10.32 1.21
N ALA A 91 -0.91 -10.66 0.76
CA ALA A 91 -2.16 -10.02 1.22
C ALA A 91 -2.51 -10.41 2.66
N ASP A 92 -2.22 -11.67 3.06
CA ASP A 92 -2.51 -12.20 4.39
C ASP A 92 -1.39 -11.91 5.42
N SER A 93 -0.19 -11.51 4.97
CA SER A 93 0.88 -11.15 5.91
C SER A 93 0.55 -9.84 6.60
N PRO A 94 0.49 -9.79 7.95
CA PRO A 94 0.18 -8.57 8.67
C PRO A 94 1.27 -7.53 8.39
N LYS A 95 0.93 -6.51 7.59
CA LYS A 95 1.83 -5.41 7.27
C LYS A 95 2.15 -4.64 8.55
N LYS A 96 3.41 -4.33 8.79
CA LYS A 96 3.90 -3.69 10.01
C LYS A 96 4.50 -2.34 9.69
N ILE A 97 4.34 -1.40 10.61
CA ILE A 97 5.00 -0.09 10.59
C ILE A 97 5.91 0.04 11.81
N VAL A 98 7.04 0.71 11.63
CA VAL A 98 7.94 1.06 12.71
C VAL A 98 7.64 2.49 13.17
N ILE A 99 7.29 2.65 14.43
CA ILE A 99 6.94 3.94 15.05
C ILE A 99 8.05 4.33 16.02
N PRO A 100 8.82 5.40 15.72
CA PRO A 100 9.79 5.94 16.65
C PRO A 100 9.07 6.68 17.78
N SER A 101 9.42 6.37 19.01
CA SER A 101 8.92 6.98 20.24
C SER A 101 10.10 7.37 21.17
N SER A 102 9.83 8.07 22.25
CA SER A 102 10.85 8.47 23.24
C SER A 102 11.51 7.30 23.96
N ASP A 103 10.85 6.15 24.03
CA ASP A 103 11.31 4.91 24.67
C ASP A 103 11.88 3.89 23.68
N GLY A 104 11.92 4.19 22.37
CA GLY A 104 12.50 3.32 21.36
C GLY A 104 11.71 3.18 20.06
N LEU A 105 11.89 2.06 19.38
CA LEU A 105 11.22 1.74 18.12
C LEU A 105 10.14 0.66 18.36
N HIS A 106 8.89 1.03 18.12
CA HIS A 106 7.77 0.10 18.22
C HIS A 106 7.38 -0.44 16.85
N VAL A 107 7.25 -1.76 16.76
CA VAL A 107 6.81 -2.47 15.54
C VAL A 107 5.35 -2.88 15.72
N ILE A 108 4.45 -2.26 14.96
CA ILE A 108 3.00 -2.45 15.09
C ILE A 108 2.42 -2.94 13.76
N LYS A 109 1.42 -3.82 13.83
CA LYS A 109 0.63 -4.17 12.66
C LYS A 109 -0.23 -2.97 12.25
N ILE A 110 -0.25 -2.66 10.96
CA ILE A 110 -1.06 -1.55 10.45
C ILE A 110 -2.56 -1.79 10.69
N SER A 111 -3.00 -3.06 10.66
CA SER A 111 -4.36 -3.46 11.01
C SER A 111 -4.77 -3.13 12.44
N ASP A 112 -3.81 -2.97 13.35
CA ASP A 112 -4.09 -2.65 14.75
C ASP A 112 -4.21 -1.15 15.02
N ILE A 113 -4.02 -0.31 13.99
CA ILE A 113 -4.12 1.15 14.09
C ILE A 113 -5.51 1.59 13.64
N SER A 114 -6.31 2.16 14.54
CA SER A 114 -7.64 2.67 14.22
C SER A 114 -7.59 4.11 13.68
N ARG A 115 -6.73 4.96 14.23
CA ARG A 115 -6.56 6.35 13.79
C ARG A 115 -5.27 6.96 14.33
N CYS A 116 -4.88 8.08 13.74
CA CYS A 116 -3.77 8.90 14.19
C CYS A 116 -4.23 10.35 14.36
N GLU A 117 -3.67 11.04 15.35
CA GLU A 117 -3.98 12.43 15.67
C GLU A 117 -2.69 13.25 15.83
N SER A 118 -2.67 14.45 15.24
CA SER A 118 -1.55 15.38 15.38
C SER A 118 -1.53 15.99 16.77
N SER A 119 -0.40 15.91 17.44
CA SER A 119 -0.11 16.57 18.73
C SER A 119 1.17 17.40 18.58
N SER A 120 1.04 18.68 18.21
CA SER A 120 2.18 19.56 17.87
C SER A 120 3.07 18.93 16.78
N ASN A 121 4.33 18.62 17.11
CA ASN A 121 5.30 17.97 16.22
C ASN A 121 5.28 16.43 16.34
N TYR A 122 4.36 15.89 17.11
CA TYR A 122 4.20 14.45 17.36
C TYR A 122 2.92 13.93 16.73
N THR A 123 2.82 12.62 16.64
CA THR A 123 1.59 11.93 16.21
C THR A 123 1.17 10.94 17.27
N GLN A 124 -0.05 11.07 17.77
CA GLN A 124 -0.66 10.10 18.65
C GLN A 124 -1.37 9.03 17.85
N PHE A 125 -0.98 7.78 18.05
CA PHE A 125 -1.63 6.60 17.49
C PHE A 125 -2.64 6.05 18.47
N PHE A 126 -3.79 5.66 17.95
CA PHE A 126 -4.86 4.98 18.69
C PHE A 126 -4.99 3.57 18.13
N LEU A 127 -4.81 2.58 18.99
CA LEU A 127 -4.83 1.18 18.61
C LEU A 127 -6.20 0.56 18.89
N THR A 128 -6.55 -0.47 18.13
CA THR A 128 -7.79 -1.27 18.30
C THR A 128 -7.91 -1.89 19.68
N THR A 129 -6.78 -2.09 20.36
CA THR A 129 -6.73 -2.57 21.76
C THR A 129 -7.10 -1.51 22.80
N GLY A 130 -7.40 -0.27 22.39
CA GLY A 130 -7.62 0.88 23.27
C GLY A 130 -6.34 1.54 23.78
N LYS A 131 -5.15 1.01 23.48
CA LYS A 131 -3.88 1.63 23.83
C LYS A 131 -3.58 2.80 22.91
N THR A 132 -2.81 3.76 23.42
CA THR A 132 -2.29 4.89 22.64
C THR A 132 -0.78 4.92 22.66
N MET A 133 -0.18 5.52 21.62
CA MET A 133 1.26 5.69 21.49
C MET A 133 1.57 7.06 20.91
N LEU A 134 2.65 7.67 21.35
CA LEU A 134 3.12 8.95 20.86
C LEU A 134 4.39 8.75 20.02
N ALA A 135 4.30 9.08 18.74
CA ALA A 135 5.40 9.00 17.79
C ALA A 135 6.12 10.33 17.65
N SER A 136 7.45 10.30 17.53
CA SER A 136 8.30 11.48 17.34
C SER A 136 8.40 11.95 15.87
N LYS A 137 7.33 11.75 15.09
CA LYS A 137 7.18 12.21 13.70
C LYS A 137 5.83 12.89 13.51
N THR A 138 5.76 13.73 12.49
CA THR A 138 4.53 14.47 12.17
C THR A 138 3.47 13.58 11.51
N LEU A 139 2.20 13.97 11.65
CA LEU A 139 1.09 13.29 11.00
C LEU A 139 1.21 13.24 9.46
N LYS A 140 1.87 14.26 8.87
CA LYS A 140 2.10 14.31 7.41
C LYS A 140 3.02 13.19 6.92
N GLU A 141 4.04 12.84 7.71
CA GLU A 141 4.95 11.74 7.38
C GLU A 141 4.23 10.40 7.41
N PHE A 142 3.39 10.18 8.43
CA PHE A 142 2.58 8.96 8.53
C PHE A 142 1.45 8.89 7.51
N ASP A 143 0.89 10.02 7.09
CA ASP A 143 -0.08 10.11 6.01
C ASP A 143 0.47 9.46 4.72
N GLY A 144 1.68 9.87 4.30
CA GLY A 144 2.35 9.27 3.14
C GLY A 144 2.66 7.76 3.28
N MET A 145 2.93 7.29 4.51
CA MET A 145 3.23 5.87 4.78
C MET A 145 1.98 4.97 4.84
N LEU A 146 0.82 5.53 5.22
CA LEU A 146 -0.39 4.78 5.52
C LEU A 146 -1.47 4.88 4.43
N THR A 147 -1.30 5.76 3.43
CA THR A 147 -2.26 5.96 2.34
C THR A 147 -2.62 4.65 1.62
N ASP A 148 -1.63 3.79 1.33
CA ASP A 148 -1.84 2.51 0.64
C ASP A 148 -2.52 1.44 1.51
N TYR A 149 -2.87 1.76 2.76
CA TYR A 149 -3.43 0.82 3.75
C TYR A 149 -4.82 1.21 4.23
N ASN A 150 -5.59 1.85 3.35
CA ASN A 150 -6.97 2.28 3.62
C ASN A 150 -7.06 3.36 4.73
N PHE A 151 -6.03 4.20 4.84
CA PHE A 151 -6.07 5.38 5.70
C PHE A 151 -6.42 6.62 4.89
N GLU A 152 -7.30 7.46 5.45
CA GLU A 152 -7.69 8.74 4.84
C GLU A 152 -7.49 9.90 5.80
N ARG A 153 -6.82 10.96 5.33
CA ARG A 153 -6.65 12.19 6.09
C ARG A 153 -7.87 13.09 5.94
N ILE A 154 -8.80 12.98 6.86
CA ILE A 154 -10.08 13.70 6.83
C ILE A 154 -10.04 15.09 7.46
N HIS A 155 -8.97 15.40 8.23
CA HIS A 155 -8.77 16.71 8.86
C HIS A 155 -7.27 17.03 8.92
N LYS A 156 -6.91 18.33 9.11
CA LYS A 156 -5.50 18.73 9.27
C LYS A 156 -4.77 17.99 10.39
N SER A 157 -5.52 17.58 11.42
CA SER A 157 -5.01 16.89 12.61
C SER A 157 -5.46 15.42 12.74
N HIS A 158 -6.23 14.87 11.80
CA HIS A 158 -6.73 13.50 11.91
C HIS A 158 -6.55 12.70 10.62
N LEU A 159 -5.97 11.52 10.77
CA LEU A 159 -5.80 10.45 9.80
C LEU A 159 -6.52 9.22 10.35
N ILE A 160 -7.50 8.68 9.65
CA ILE A 160 -8.33 7.56 10.12
C ILE A 160 -8.15 6.34 9.23
N ASN A 161 -8.24 5.17 9.81
CA ASN A 161 -8.33 3.92 9.08
C ASN A 161 -9.81 3.67 8.73
N MET A 162 -10.11 3.64 7.43
CA MET A 162 -11.47 3.51 6.91
C MET A 162 -12.15 2.19 7.32
N ASN A 163 -11.37 1.15 7.63
CA ASN A 163 -11.90 -0.13 8.11
C ASN A 163 -12.58 -0.04 9.48
N PHE A 164 -12.29 1.01 10.28
CA PHE A 164 -12.86 1.23 11.62
C PHE A 164 -13.86 2.38 11.65
N VAL A 165 -14.33 2.83 10.48
CA VAL A 165 -15.40 3.84 10.38
C VAL A 165 -16.74 3.17 10.58
N LYS A 166 -17.46 3.59 11.64
CA LYS A 166 -18.81 3.11 11.92
C LYS A 166 -19.87 3.85 11.12
N ARG A 167 -19.77 5.17 11.05
CA ARG A 167 -20.69 6.02 10.25
C ARG A 167 -20.17 7.44 10.09
N TYR A 168 -20.63 8.11 9.07
CA TYR A 168 -20.49 9.56 8.87
C TYR A 168 -21.80 10.27 9.27
N VAL A 169 -21.69 11.36 10.04
CA VAL A 169 -22.78 12.21 10.46
C VAL A 169 -22.64 13.56 9.78
N GLN A 170 -23.65 13.98 9.04
CA GLN A 170 -23.60 15.21 8.24
C GLN A 170 -23.95 16.47 9.04
N SER A 171 -24.71 16.32 10.15
CA SER A 171 -25.04 17.41 11.07
C SER A 171 -23.79 17.90 11.85
N ASP A 172 -23.92 19.05 12.51
CA ASP A 172 -22.90 19.62 13.41
C ASP A 172 -21.52 19.80 12.77
N GLY A 173 -21.50 20.28 11.56
CA GLY A 173 -20.25 20.52 10.82
C GLY A 173 -19.65 19.28 10.15
N GLY A 174 -20.26 18.11 10.28
CA GLY A 174 -19.82 16.83 9.69
C GLY A 174 -18.68 16.17 10.45
N TYR A 175 -18.92 14.95 10.93
CA TYR A 175 -17.93 14.16 11.66
C TYR A 175 -18.10 12.65 11.39
N VAL A 176 -17.00 11.92 11.57
CA VAL A 176 -16.99 10.46 11.52
C VAL A 176 -17.10 9.92 12.94
N ILE A 177 -17.88 8.87 13.12
CA ILE A 177 -17.87 8.04 14.35
C ILE A 177 -17.07 6.79 14.03
N MET A 178 -16.02 6.57 14.81
CA MET A 178 -15.19 5.36 14.76
C MET A 178 -15.84 4.22 15.56
N GLU A 179 -15.36 2.99 15.39
CA GLU A 179 -15.86 1.83 16.15
C GLU A 179 -15.66 1.96 17.66
N ASP A 180 -14.58 2.66 18.10
CA ASP A 180 -14.33 2.98 19.51
C ASP A 180 -15.26 4.06 20.07
N GLY A 181 -16.20 4.58 19.27
CA GLY A 181 -17.15 5.63 19.62
C GLY A 181 -16.59 7.04 19.51
N SER A 182 -15.33 7.23 19.18
CA SER A 182 -14.72 8.56 19.01
C SER A 182 -15.36 9.33 17.86
N ARG A 183 -15.53 10.66 18.04
CA ARG A 183 -16.07 11.58 17.04
C ARG A 183 -14.94 12.38 16.42
N ILE A 184 -14.70 12.20 15.14
CA ILE A 184 -13.59 12.83 14.42
C ILE A 184 -14.11 13.86 13.43
N PRO A 185 -13.74 15.15 13.56
CA PRO A 185 -14.23 16.20 12.67
C PRO A 185 -13.71 16.00 11.25
N VAL A 186 -14.54 16.33 10.26
CA VAL A 186 -14.18 16.28 8.84
C VAL A 186 -14.00 17.69 8.31
N ALA A 187 -12.85 17.98 7.72
CA ALA A 187 -12.61 19.27 7.07
C ALA A 187 -13.57 19.48 5.89
N ASN A 188 -14.11 20.68 5.72
CA ASN A 188 -15.13 20.97 4.70
C ASN A 188 -14.74 20.46 3.30
N ARG A 189 -13.48 20.70 2.89
CA ARG A 189 -12.95 20.27 1.58
C ARG A 189 -12.82 18.75 1.42
N LYS A 190 -12.91 17.97 2.51
CA LYS A 190 -12.76 16.52 2.50
C LYS A 190 -14.09 15.75 2.56
N LYS A 191 -15.22 16.45 2.79
CA LYS A 191 -16.52 15.81 2.98
C LYS A 191 -17.00 15.06 1.76
N GLU A 192 -16.95 15.68 0.57
CA GLU A 192 -17.40 15.05 -0.67
C GLU A 192 -16.58 13.82 -1.02
N HIS A 193 -15.25 13.94 -0.88
CA HIS A 193 -14.33 12.83 -1.10
C HIS A 193 -14.58 11.67 -0.12
N LEU A 194 -14.74 11.96 1.17
CA LEU A 194 -15.05 10.96 2.18
C LEU A 194 -16.38 10.23 1.89
N VAL A 195 -17.42 10.97 1.51
CA VAL A 195 -18.73 10.38 1.15
C VAL A 195 -18.61 9.48 -0.07
N SER A 196 -17.80 9.88 -1.06
CA SER A 196 -17.51 9.03 -2.23
C SER A 196 -16.82 7.73 -1.83
N LEU A 197 -15.79 7.79 -0.98
CA LEU A 197 -15.10 6.60 -0.47
C LEU A 197 -16.03 5.67 0.32
N LEU A 198 -16.88 6.21 1.19
CA LEU A 198 -17.82 5.42 1.99
C LEU A 198 -18.92 4.75 1.14
N ARG A 199 -19.20 5.24 -0.06
CA ARG A 199 -20.17 4.62 -1.00
C ARG A 199 -19.52 3.49 -1.82
N SER A 200 -18.20 3.44 -1.88
CA SER A 200 -17.43 2.42 -2.62
C SER A 200 -16.96 1.25 -1.74
N LEU A 201 -17.19 1.31 -0.41
CA LEU A 201 -16.99 0.21 0.53
C LEU A 201 -18.15 -0.79 0.46
#